data_48d7f57d96232ecb0dc845a2e4724ea1
#
_entry.id   48d7f57d96232ecb0dc845a2e4724ea1
#
_cell.length_a   1.000
_cell.length_b   1.000
_cell.length_c   1.000
_cell.angle_alpha   90.00
_cell.angle_beta   90.00
_cell.angle_gamma   90.00
#
_symmetry.space_group_name_H-M   'P 1'
#
loop_
_entity.id
_entity.type
_entity.pdbx_description
1 polymer ?
#
loop_
_entity_poly.entity_id
_entity_poly.type
_entity_poly.pdbx_seq_one_letter_code
_entity_poly.pdbx_strand_id
1 'polypeptide(L)'
;MDKNELPPDVALMWRLRETPRRGPKPSLSLDDIVRAAIEIADADNDLGAVSMARVAERLGNSTMALYRHVKSKDDLLVLMSDAAIERPDPMPEGVDWRTGLTFWADNVLAAIRKHRWYAKIPISGPPAGPNNLAWFDAALGVLNGTGLPEEAKVGVVMGLITYVQGEVRMAFDLAAGYDENPAAFQQFGATLRQVADPRQYPAVARLVEAGVFDEVGSFEDESEADFDFGLQLYLDGVAAFIDRVSPAG
;
A
#
# COMPACT_ATOMS: atom_id res chain seq x y z
N MET A 1 9.51 -26.88 -12.83
CA MET A 1 8.11 -26.43 -12.76
C MET A 1 7.70 -26.00 -14.15
N ASP A 2 6.69 -26.63 -14.71
CA ASP A 2 6.23 -26.32 -16.06
C ASP A 2 5.54 -24.94 -16.02
N LYS A 3 5.84 -24.06 -16.99
CA LYS A 3 5.22 -22.71 -17.08
C LYS A 3 3.70 -22.75 -17.20
N ASN A 4 3.13 -23.92 -17.45
CA ASN A 4 1.68 -24.17 -17.52
C ASN A 4 1.02 -24.44 -16.16
N GLU A 5 1.78 -24.59 -15.06
CA GLU A 5 1.27 -24.84 -13.71
C GLU A 5 1.14 -23.59 -12.84
N LEU A 6 1.55 -22.41 -13.37
CA LEU A 6 1.43 -21.17 -12.62
C LEU A 6 -0.02 -20.65 -12.60
N PRO A 7 -0.46 -20.06 -11.47
CA PRO A 7 -1.73 -19.33 -11.44
C PRO A 7 -1.84 -18.36 -12.61
N PRO A 8 -3.03 -18.25 -13.24
CA PRO A 8 -3.21 -17.43 -14.45
C PRO A 8 -2.84 -15.96 -14.28
N ASP A 9 -3.11 -15.39 -13.14
CA ASP A 9 -2.80 -14.02 -12.72
C ASP A 9 -1.28 -13.80 -12.60
N VAL A 10 -0.56 -14.73 -11.98
CA VAL A 10 0.91 -14.69 -11.90
C VAL A 10 1.52 -14.78 -13.31
N ALA A 11 1.05 -15.74 -14.12
CA ALA A 11 1.54 -15.88 -15.51
C ALA A 11 1.27 -14.61 -16.34
N LEU A 12 0.19 -13.88 -16.05
CA LEU A 12 -0.17 -12.62 -16.70
C LEU A 12 0.75 -11.48 -16.24
N MET A 13 0.96 -11.29 -14.93
CA MET A 13 1.86 -10.27 -14.37
C MET A 13 3.30 -10.44 -14.89
N TRP A 14 3.80 -11.68 -14.96
CA TRP A 14 5.14 -11.99 -15.45
C TRP A 14 5.24 -12.10 -16.98
N ARG A 15 4.15 -11.83 -17.72
CA ARG A 15 4.09 -11.88 -19.21
C ARG A 15 4.59 -13.19 -19.81
N LEU A 16 4.44 -14.30 -19.06
CA LEU A 16 5.00 -15.61 -19.45
C LEU A 16 4.26 -16.26 -20.62
N ARG A 17 3.08 -15.74 -20.99
CA ARG A 17 2.26 -16.23 -22.10
C ARG A 17 2.37 -15.36 -23.37
N GLU A 18 3.14 -14.26 -23.30
CA GLU A 18 3.38 -13.44 -24.50
C GLU A 18 4.42 -14.13 -25.39
N THR A 19 3.98 -14.63 -26.54
CA THR A 19 4.89 -15.15 -27.56
C THR A 19 5.56 -13.96 -28.26
N PRO A 20 6.91 -13.92 -28.39
CA PRO A 20 7.58 -12.89 -29.16
C PRO A 20 7.05 -12.87 -30.58
N ARG A 21 6.27 -11.88 -30.95
CA ARG A 21 5.76 -11.73 -32.33
C ARG A 21 6.77 -10.92 -33.13
N ARG A 22 7.22 -11.48 -34.25
CA ARG A 22 7.91 -10.74 -35.32
C ARG A 22 6.83 -9.99 -36.11
N GLY A 23 6.81 -8.64 -36.01
CA GLY A 23 5.87 -7.82 -36.77
C GLY A 23 5.76 -6.39 -36.19
N PRO A 24 4.98 -5.48 -36.82
CA PRO A 24 4.70 -4.14 -36.30
C PRO A 24 4.13 -4.21 -34.89
N LYS A 25 4.44 -3.21 -34.05
CA LYS A 25 3.92 -3.11 -32.66
C LYS A 25 2.39 -3.28 -32.69
N PRO A 26 1.80 -4.15 -31.86
CA PRO A 26 0.33 -4.28 -31.83
C PRO A 26 -0.30 -2.92 -31.51
N SER A 27 -1.46 -2.65 -32.11
CA SER A 27 -2.20 -1.40 -31.88
C SER A 27 -2.70 -1.25 -30.43
N LEU A 28 -2.69 -2.32 -29.65
CA LEU A 28 -3.08 -2.37 -28.24
C LEU A 28 -2.19 -3.38 -27.52
N SER A 29 -1.55 -2.94 -26.44
CA SER A 29 -0.76 -3.79 -25.56
C SER A 29 -1.39 -3.90 -24.16
N LEU A 30 -0.98 -4.89 -23.38
CA LEU A 30 -1.39 -5.03 -21.98
C LEU A 30 -0.96 -3.80 -21.18
N ASP A 31 0.24 -3.25 -21.45
CA ASP A 31 0.75 -2.04 -20.79
C ASP A 31 -0.12 -0.81 -21.07
N ASP A 32 -0.61 -0.67 -22.28
CA ASP A 32 -1.50 0.45 -22.63
C ASP A 32 -2.83 0.35 -21.86
N ILE A 33 -3.35 -0.88 -21.71
CA ILE A 33 -4.59 -1.14 -20.96
C ILE A 33 -4.40 -0.80 -19.49
N VAL A 34 -3.34 -1.30 -18.88
CA VAL A 34 -3.03 -1.07 -17.45
C VAL A 34 -2.79 0.41 -17.18
N ARG A 35 -2.00 1.08 -18.01
CA ARG A 35 -1.72 2.53 -17.90
C ARG A 35 -3.00 3.35 -18.01
N ALA A 36 -3.84 3.08 -19.00
CA ALA A 36 -5.11 3.79 -19.17
C ALA A 36 -6.05 3.57 -17.96
N ALA A 37 -6.04 2.38 -17.37
CA ALA A 37 -6.83 2.08 -16.18
C ALA A 37 -6.31 2.84 -14.94
N ILE A 38 -4.98 2.91 -14.76
CA ILE A 38 -4.34 3.72 -13.70
C ILE A 38 -4.69 5.19 -13.87
N GLU A 39 -4.54 5.75 -15.07
CA GLU A 39 -4.88 7.14 -15.35
C GLU A 39 -6.37 7.47 -15.11
N ILE A 40 -7.29 6.52 -15.31
CA ILE A 40 -8.71 6.68 -14.99
C ILE A 40 -8.90 6.72 -13.47
N ALA A 41 -8.26 5.81 -12.74
CA ALA A 41 -8.35 5.75 -11.30
C ALA A 41 -7.75 7.00 -10.63
N ASP A 42 -6.63 7.51 -11.17
CA ASP A 42 -5.97 8.74 -10.68
C ASP A 42 -6.83 9.98 -10.91
N ALA A 43 -7.42 10.10 -12.11
CA ALA A 43 -8.24 11.26 -12.45
C ALA A 43 -9.47 11.42 -11.55
N ASP A 44 -10.12 10.31 -11.19
CA ASP A 44 -11.32 10.30 -10.35
C ASP A 44 -10.98 10.05 -8.86
N ASN A 45 -9.71 9.77 -8.54
CA ASN A 45 -9.25 9.30 -7.23
C ASN A 45 -10.10 8.13 -6.68
N ASP A 46 -10.62 7.30 -7.58
CA ASP A 46 -11.54 6.23 -7.27
C ASP A 46 -11.31 4.98 -8.13
N LEU A 47 -11.05 3.85 -7.46
CA LEU A 47 -10.92 2.55 -8.09
C LEU A 47 -12.26 2.08 -8.72
N GLY A 48 -13.40 2.54 -8.18
CA GLY A 48 -14.74 2.26 -8.71
C GLY A 48 -14.95 2.82 -10.11
N ALA A 49 -14.25 3.90 -10.45
CA ALA A 49 -14.30 4.54 -11.77
C ALA A 49 -13.73 3.65 -12.88
N VAL A 50 -12.88 2.69 -12.56
CA VAL A 50 -12.28 1.78 -13.54
C VAL A 50 -13.30 0.74 -13.99
N SER A 51 -13.56 0.72 -15.29
CA SER A 51 -14.37 -0.32 -15.95
C SER A 51 -13.78 -0.66 -17.31
N MET A 52 -14.01 -1.90 -17.76
CA MET A 52 -13.56 -2.33 -19.10
C MET A 52 -14.07 -1.42 -20.22
N ALA A 53 -15.28 -0.87 -20.05
CA ALA A 53 -15.87 0.06 -21.02
C ALA A 53 -15.11 1.40 -21.05
N ARG A 54 -14.86 2.03 -19.89
CA ARG A 54 -14.12 3.30 -19.82
C ARG A 54 -12.69 3.18 -20.32
N VAL A 55 -12.01 2.07 -19.98
CA VAL A 55 -10.65 1.81 -20.47
C VAL A 55 -10.65 1.64 -21.98
N ALA A 56 -11.62 0.91 -22.54
CA ALA A 56 -11.76 0.73 -24.00
C ALA A 56 -12.01 2.06 -24.70
N GLU A 57 -12.93 2.87 -24.18
CA GLU A 57 -13.24 4.22 -24.69
C GLU A 57 -12.00 5.12 -24.71
N ARG A 58 -11.27 5.18 -23.59
CA ARG A 58 -10.04 5.98 -23.46
C ARG A 58 -8.97 5.59 -24.49
N LEU A 59 -8.89 4.29 -24.83
CA LEU A 59 -7.94 3.76 -25.80
C LEU A 59 -8.45 3.77 -27.25
N GLY A 60 -9.68 4.23 -27.49
CA GLY A 60 -10.30 4.19 -28.81
C GLY A 60 -10.49 2.76 -29.36
N ASN A 61 -10.73 1.79 -28.47
CA ASN A 61 -10.86 0.38 -28.77
C ASN A 61 -12.22 -0.17 -28.32
N SER A 62 -12.56 -1.39 -28.76
CA SER A 62 -13.74 -2.09 -28.25
C SER A 62 -13.39 -2.85 -26.95
N THR A 63 -14.37 -3.05 -26.06
CA THR A 63 -14.21 -3.89 -24.87
C THR A 63 -13.78 -5.32 -25.22
N MET A 64 -14.23 -5.85 -26.36
CA MET A 64 -13.82 -7.16 -26.86
C MET A 64 -12.33 -7.22 -27.21
N ALA A 65 -11.73 -6.12 -27.61
CA ALA A 65 -10.28 -6.07 -27.86
C ALA A 65 -9.50 -6.16 -26.54
N LEU A 66 -9.99 -5.51 -25.46
CA LEU A 66 -9.38 -5.59 -24.12
C LEU A 66 -9.48 -7.00 -23.55
N TYR A 67 -10.63 -7.67 -23.68
CA TYR A 67 -10.83 -9.03 -23.16
C TYR A 67 -9.91 -10.10 -23.79
N ARG A 68 -9.24 -9.77 -24.89
CA ARG A 68 -8.17 -10.63 -25.45
C ARG A 68 -6.88 -10.59 -24.63
N HIS A 69 -6.69 -9.52 -23.86
CA HIS A 69 -5.50 -9.28 -23.03
C HIS A 69 -5.77 -9.53 -21.55
N VAL A 70 -6.91 -9.09 -21.05
CA VAL A 70 -7.31 -9.14 -19.64
C VAL A 70 -8.70 -9.76 -19.55
N LYS A 71 -8.85 -10.88 -18.83
CA LYS A 71 -10.09 -11.67 -18.84
C LYS A 71 -11.20 -11.11 -17.93
N SER A 72 -10.83 -10.33 -16.92
CA SER A 72 -11.76 -9.80 -15.94
C SER A 72 -11.31 -8.43 -15.42
N LYS A 73 -12.19 -7.72 -14.72
CA LYS A 73 -11.83 -6.51 -13.97
C LYS A 73 -10.85 -6.87 -12.85
N ASP A 74 -11.01 -8.00 -12.20
CA ASP A 74 -10.14 -8.44 -11.11
C ASP A 74 -8.71 -8.68 -11.60
N ASP A 75 -8.53 -9.33 -12.76
CA ASP A 75 -7.21 -9.44 -13.40
C ASP A 75 -6.59 -8.07 -13.69
N LEU A 76 -7.41 -7.11 -14.15
CA LEU A 76 -6.95 -5.74 -14.41
C LEU A 76 -6.49 -5.06 -13.10
N LEU A 77 -7.25 -5.21 -12.02
CA LEU A 77 -6.89 -4.63 -10.72
C LEU A 77 -5.58 -5.21 -10.17
N VAL A 78 -5.35 -6.52 -10.33
CA VAL A 78 -4.09 -7.17 -9.96
C VAL A 78 -2.93 -6.61 -10.76
N LEU A 79 -3.09 -6.39 -12.06
CA LEU A 79 -2.07 -5.77 -12.91
C LEU A 79 -1.82 -4.31 -12.54
N MET A 80 -2.89 -3.55 -12.26
CA MET A 80 -2.80 -2.16 -11.81
C MET A 80 -2.04 -2.05 -10.49
N SER A 81 -2.31 -2.96 -9.53
CA SER A 81 -1.64 -2.94 -8.22
C SER A 81 -0.13 -3.13 -8.33
N ASP A 82 0.32 -4.01 -9.21
CA ASP A 82 1.76 -4.22 -9.42
C ASP A 82 2.39 -3.07 -10.21
N ALA A 83 1.69 -2.56 -11.23
CA ALA A 83 2.24 -1.51 -12.08
C ALA A 83 2.31 -0.14 -11.37
N ALA A 84 1.33 0.19 -10.52
CA ALA A 84 1.25 1.49 -9.85
C ALA A 84 2.36 1.68 -8.80
N ILE A 85 2.76 0.61 -8.11
CA ILE A 85 3.82 0.72 -7.10
C ILE A 85 5.22 0.89 -7.72
N GLU A 86 5.37 0.62 -9.02
CA GLU A 86 6.65 0.64 -9.73
C GLU A 86 7.70 -0.23 -9.03
N ARG A 87 8.97 -0.10 -9.38
CA ARG A 87 10.07 -0.76 -8.65
C ARG A 87 10.57 0.15 -7.53
N PRO A 88 11.01 -0.43 -6.38
CA PRO A 88 11.61 0.37 -5.34
C PRO A 88 12.91 1.05 -5.83
N ASP A 89 13.19 2.21 -5.27
CA ASP A 89 14.50 2.82 -5.39
C ASP A 89 15.58 1.91 -4.80
N PRO A 90 16.80 1.93 -5.32
CA PRO A 90 17.90 1.15 -4.76
C PRO A 90 18.11 1.47 -3.28
N MET A 91 18.23 0.42 -2.46
CA MET A 91 18.56 0.59 -1.05
C MET A 91 19.92 1.30 -0.90
N PRO A 92 20.04 2.33 -0.04
CA PRO A 92 21.33 2.97 0.20
C PRO A 92 22.37 1.97 0.71
N GLU A 93 23.61 2.10 0.24
CA GLU A 93 24.69 1.19 0.63
C GLU A 93 25.11 1.41 2.10
N GLY A 94 25.40 0.33 2.80
CA GLY A 94 26.00 0.37 4.15
C GLY A 94 25.04 0.81 5.26
N VAL A 95 23.74 0.93 5.01
CA VAL A 95 22.76 1.24 6.05
C VAL A 95 22.50 0.04 6.95
N ASP A 96 22.25 0.30 8.24
CA ASP A 96 21.74 -0.73 9.15
C ASP A 96 20.28 -1.09 8.83
N TRP A 97 19.80 -2.19 9.43
CA TRP A 97 18.48 -2.73 9.18
C TRP A 97 17.35 -1.73 9.54
N ARG A 98 17.50 -0.95 10.61
CA ARG A 98 16.48 0.02 11.04
C ARG A 98 16.37 1.16 10.03
N THR A 99 17.49 1.76 9.67
CA THR A 99 17.56 2.81 8.64
C THR A 99 17.03 2.31 7.29
N GLY A 100 17.38 1.08 6.91
CA GLY A 100 16.91 0.49 5.68
C GLY A 100 15.41 0.23 5.65
N LEU A 101 14.81 -0.29 6.75
CA LEU A 101 13.35 -0.47 6.84
C LEU A 101 12.60 0.86 6.92
N THR A 102 13.16 1.89 7.57
CA THR A 102 12.59 3.24 7.55
C THR A 102 12.57 3.78 6.13
N PHE A 103 13.70 3.76 5.44
CA PHE A 103 13.79 4.17 4.03
C PHE A 103 12.79 3.41 3.14
N TRP A 104 12.66 2.10 3.35
CA TRP A 104 11.70 1.28 2.62
C TRP A 104 10.26 1.74 2.88
N ALA A 105 9.89 1.95 4.15
CA ALA A 105 8.55 2.36 4.55
C ALA A 105 8.17 3.73 3.95
N ASP A 106 9.10 4.70 4.00
CA ASP A 106 8.92 6.04 3.42
C ASP A 106 8.71 5.98 1.89
N ASN A 107 9.48 5.13 1.20
CA ASN A 107 9.32 4.95 -0.24
C ASN A 107 8.01 4.27 -0.61
N VAL A 108 7.55 3.27 0.17
CA VAL A 108 6.21 2.67 -0.02
C VAL A 108 5.12 3.71 0.20
N LEU A 109 5.22 4.49 1.28
CA LEU A 109 4.30 5.58 1.57
C LEU A 109 4.23 6.58 0.41
N ALA A 110 5.37 7.01 -0.09
CA ALA A 110 5.46 7.93 -1.23
C ALA A 110 4.85 7.32 -2.51
N ALA A 111 5.10 6.03 -2.79
CA ALA A 111 4.53 5.33 -3.93
C ALA A 111 2.99 5.24 -3.85
N ILE A 112 2.44 4.91 -2.67
CA ILE A 112 0.99 4.84 -2.48
C ILE A 112 0.34 6.24 -2.55
N ARG A 113 1.01 7.28 -2.06
CA ARG A 113 0.50 8.67 -2.13
C ARG A 113 0.34 9.18 -3.56
N LYS A 114 1.14 8.69 -4.51
CA LYS A 114 0.96 8.99 -5.95
C LYS A 114 -0.38 8.48 -6.48
N HIS A 115 -0.86 7.36 -5.93
CA HIS A 115 -2.05 6.64 -6.39
C HIS A 115 -2.97 6.37 -5.19
N ARG A 116 -3.70 7.39 -4.71
CA ARG A 116 -4.52 7.30 -3.49
C ARG A 116 -5.51 6.12 -3.48
N TRP A 117 -6.02 5.73 -4.65
CA TRP A 117 -6.87 4.56 -4.83
C TRP A 117 -6.17 3.24 -4.50
N TYR A 118 -4.81 3.20 -4.51
CA TYR A 118 -4.03 2.00 -4.21
C TYR A 118 -4.33 1.45 -2.81
N ALA A 119 -4.51 2.31 -1.82
CA ALA A 119 -4.86 1.91 -0.46
C ALA A 119 -6.21 1.17 -0.35
N LYS A 120 -7.06 1.29 -1.38
CA LYS A 120 -8.38 0.62 -1.45
C LYS A 120 -8.34 -0.72 -2.21
N ILE A 121 -7.19 -1.11 -2.77
CA ILE A 121 -7.06 -2.41 -3.44
C ILE A 121 -7.12 -3.52 -2.39
N PRO A 122 -7.99 -4.51 -2.57
CA PRO A 122 -8.02 -5.67 -1.68
C PRO A 122 -6.72 -6.48 -1.77
N ILE A 123 -6.14 -6.83 -0.63
CA ILE A 123 -5.02 -7.78 -0.59
C ILE A 123 -5.59 -9.16 -0.87
N SER A 124 -5.42 -9.66 -2.09
CA SER A 124 -5.99 -10.94 -2.54
C SER A 124 -5.00 -12.13 -2.44
N GLY A 125 -3.74 -11.87 -2.08
CA GLY A 125 -2.72 -12.91 -1.99
C GLY A 125 -1.33 -12.38 -1.66
N PRO A 126 -0.32 -13.26 -1.67
CA PRO A 126 1.07 -12.87 -1.46
C PRO A 126 1.58 -11.99 -2.61
N PRO A 127 2.66 -11.20 -2.39
CA PRO A 127 3.24 -10.33 -3.41
C PRO A 127 3.87 -11.16 -4.54
N ALA A 128 3.10 -11.49 -5.56
CA ALA A 128 3.52 -12.36 -6.66
C ALA A 128 3.86 -11.61 -7.96
N GLY A 129 3.53 -10.34 -8.08
CA GLY A 129 3.90 -9.48 -9.21
C GLY A 129 5.38 -9.06 -9.19
N PRO A 130 5.98 -8.74 -10.35
CA PRO A 130 7.41 -8.42 -10.44
C PRO A 130 7.83 -7.19 -9.63
N ASN A 131 6.98 -6.16 -9.53
CA ASN A 131 7.28 -4.97 -8.74
C ASN A 131 7.02 -5.23 -7.25
N ASN A 132 5.88 -5.81 -6.90
CA ASN A 132 5.58 -6.17 -5.52
C ASN A 132 6.62 -7.14 -4.94
N LEU A 133 7.09 -8.10 -5.75
CA LEU A 133 8.15 -9.01 -5.32
C LEU A 133 9.49 -8.28 -5.12
N ALA A 134 9.81 -7.28 -5.95
CA ALA A 134 11.02 -6.46 -5.78
C ALA A 134 10.97 -5.64 -4.47
N TRP A 135 9.81 -5.10 -4.10
CA TRP A 135 9.60 -4.42 -2.81
C TRP A 135 9.79 -5.37 -1.63
N PHE A 136 9.24 -6.59 -1.75
CA PHE A 136 9.36 -7.61 -0.71
C PHE A 136 10.81 -8.08 -0.55
N ASP A 137 11.53 -8.33 -1.65
CA ASP A 137 12.93 -8.71 -1.68
C ASP A 137 13.84 -7.62 -1.06
N ALA A 138 13.61 -6.36 -1.41
CA ALA A 138 14.35 -5.23 -0.85
C ALA A 138 14.22 -5.16 0.67
N ALA A 139 13.02 -5.31 1.23
CA ALA A 139 12.78 -5.31 2.68
C ALA A 139 13.43 -6.52 3.37
N LEU A 140 13.33 -7.72 2.77
CA LEU A 140 14.00 -8.92 3.30
C LEU A 140 15.51 -8.77 3.28
N GLY A 141 16.07 -8.18 2.21
CA GLY A 141 17.49 -7.95 2.05
C GLY A 141 18.09 -7.09 3.16
N VAL A 142 17.35 -6.08 3.62
CA VAL A 142 17.73 -5.20 4.75
C VAL A 142 17.91 -5.96 6.06
N LEU A 143 17.16 -7.03 6.26
CA LEU A 143 17.24 -7.87 7.46
C LEU A 143 18.38 -8.91 7.41
N ASN A 144 19.16 -8.96 6.34
CA ASN A 144 20.32 -9.81 6.28
C ASN A 144 21.38 -9.36 7.32
N GLY A 145 21.96 -10.33 8.00
CA GLY A 145 22.94 -10.05 9.05
C GLY A 145 22.35 -9.75 10.44
N THR A 146 21.01 -9.67 10.60
CA THR A 146 20.36 -9.49 11.91
C THR A 146 20.34 -10.75 12.77
N GLY A 147 20.67 -11.92 12.22
CA GLY A 147 20.55 -13.20 12.91
C GLY A 147 19.12 -13.75 13.00
N LEU A 148 18.14 -13.07 12.45
CA LEU A 148 16.76 -13.56 12.41
C LEU A 148 16.63 -14.78 11.49
N PRO A 149 15.87 -15.83 11.88
CA PRO A 149 15.44 -16.89 10.99
C PRO A 149 14.64 -16.35 9.81
N GLU A 150 14.70 -17.03 8.65
CA GLU A 150 14.04 -16.56 7.41
C GLU A 150 12.52 -16.35 7.58
N GLU A 151 11.83 -17.27 8.26
CA GLU A 151 10.40 -17.12 8.59
C GLU A 151 10.11 -15.91 9.47
N ALA A 152 11.01 -15.56 10.37
CA ALA A 152 10.86 -14.37 11.21
C ALA A 152 11.05 -13.08 10.40
N LYS A 153 12.00 -13.06 9.44
CA LYS A 153 12.15 -11.93 8.50
C LYS A 153 10.88 -11.71 7.71
N VAL A 154 10.26 -12.78 7.19
CA VAL A 154 8.95 -12.70 6.50
C VAL A 154 7.90 -12.10 7.42
N GLY A 155 7.82 -12.54 8.68
CA GLY A 155 6.88 -11.99 9.66
C GLY A 155 7.09 -10.49 9.90
N VAL A 156 8.34 -10.04 10.04
CA VAL A 156 8.70 -8.62 10.18
C VAL A 156 8.28 -7.83 8.94
N VAL A 157 8.60 -8.29 7.74
CA VAL A 157 8.24 -7.54 6.52
C VAL A 157 6.73 -7.49 6.32
N MET A 158 6.02 -8.61 6.54
CA MET A 158 4.55 -8.62 6.42
C MET A 158 3.86 -7.72 7.46
N GLY A 159 4.37 -7.68 8.69
CA GLY A 159 3.88 -6.75 9.70
C GLY A 159 4.10 -5.28 9.30
N LEU A 160 5.27 -4.95 8.77
CA LEU A 160 5.59 -3.61 8.28
C LEU A 160 4.68 -3.21 7.10
N ILE A 161 4.46 -4.10 6.13
CA ILE A 161 3.51 -3.88 5.03
C ILE A 161 2.12 -3.58 5.57
N THR A 162 1.66 -4.39 6.53
CA THR A 162 0.33 -4.20 7.15
C THR A 162 0.23 -2.86 7.86
N TYR A 163 1.28 -2.46 8.60
CA TYR A 163 1.36 -1.17 9.24
C TYR A 163 1.24 -0.02 8.23
N VAL A 164 2.13 0.03 7.23
CA VAL A 164 2.15 1.10 6.22
C VAL A 164 0.81 1.21 5.48
N GLN A 165 0.26 0.09 5.03
CA GLN A 165 -1.03 0.09 4.31
C GLN A 165 -2.20 0.52 5.21
N GLY A 166 -2.19 0.09 6.48
CA GLY A 166 -3.21 0.47 7.46
C GLY A 166 -3.23 1.97 7.73
N GLU A 167 -2.05 2.54 7.99
CA GLU A 167 -1.87 3.98 8.24
C GLU A 167 -2.31 4.82 7.04
N VAL A 168 -1.83 4.49 5.84
CA VAL A 168 -2.19 5.23 4.62
C VAL A 168 -3.69 5.18 4.36
N ARG A 169 -4.29 4.00 4.52
CA ARG A 169 -5.73 3.84 4.34
C ARG A 169 -6.51 4.68 5.35
N MET A 170 -6.14 4.60 6.62
CA MET A 170 -6.80 5.37 7.69
C MET A 170 -6.66 6.87 7.45
N ALA A 171 -5.48 7.36 7.08
CA ALA A 171 -5.24 8.75 6.77
C ALA A 171 -6.13 9.25 5.61
N PHE A 172 -6.25 8.47 4.52
CA PHE A 172 -7.11 8.84 3.39
C PHE A 172 -8.60 8.81 3.73
N ASP A 173 -9.05 7.81 4.51
CA ASP A 173 -10.45 7.70 4.90
C ASP A 173 -10.83 8.85 5.88
N LEU A 174 -9.95 9.22 6.82
CA LEU A 174 -10.16 10.35 7.73
C LEU A 174 -10.14 11.69 6.99
N ALA A 175 -9.21 11.90 6.05
CA ALA A 175 -9.18 13.12 5.23
C ALA A 175 -10.45 13.27 4.41
N ALA A 176 -10.94 12.20 3.79
CA ALA A 176 -12.21 12.22 3.06
C ALA A 176 -13.40 12.53 3.98
N GLY A 177 -13.43 11.94 5.19
CA GLY A 177 -14.45 12.23 6.19
C GLY A 177 -14.41 13.69 6.68
N TYR A 178 -13.21 14.26 6.81
CA TYR A 178 -13.03 15.67 7.16
C TYR A 178 -13.57 16.60 6.05
N ASP A 179 -13.25 16.31 4.79
CA ASP A 179 -13.73 17.09 3.65
C ASP A 179 -15.27 17.07 3.56
N GLU A 180 -15.89 15.92 3.87
CA GLU A 180 -17.34 15.78 3.89
C GLU A 180 -17.99 16.51 5.07
N ASN A 181 -17.39 16.49 6.26
CA ASN A 181 -17.97 17.07 7.48
C ASN A 181 -16.88 17.65 8.40
N PRO A 182 -16.27 18.79 8.07
CA PRO A 182 -15.23 19.41 8.89
C PRO A 182 -15.70 19.76 10.31
N ALA A 183 -16.98 20.13 10.45
CA ALA A 183 -17.55 20.51 11.74
C ALA A 183 -17.57 19.34 12.75
N ALA A 184 -17.78 18.11 12.28
CA ALA A 184 -17.76 16.94 13.16
C ALA A 184 -16.38 16.73 13.77
N PHE A 185 -15.32 16.91 13.01
CA PHE A 185 -13.94 16.79 13.49
C PHE A 185 -13.58 17.93 14.43
N GLN A 186 -13.87 19.18 14.06
CA GLN A 186 -13.62 20.37 14.90
C GLN A 186 -14.37 20.35 16.23
N GLN A 187 -15.55 19.72 16.26
CA GLN A 187 -16.39 19.64 17.46
C GLN A 187 -16.20 18.31 18.22
N PHE A 188 -15.30 17.45 17.77
CA PHE A 188 -15.16 16.09 18.34
C PHE A 188 -14.87 16.12 19.84
N GLY A 189 -13.90 16.93 20.30
CA GLY A 189 -13.59 17.10 21.70
C GLY A 189 -14.77 17.63 22.53
N ALA A 190 -15.49 18.62 21.99
CA ALA A 190 -16.71 19.15 22.64
C ALA A 190 -17.84 18.12 22.71
N THR A 191 -17.99 17.31 21.68
CA THR A 191 -18.95 16.20 21.62
C THR A 191 -18.62 15.14 22.68
N LEU A 192 -17.35 14.73 22.75
CA LEU A 192 -16.90 13.75 23.76
C LEU A 192 -17.15 14.24 25.19
N ARG A 193 -16.93 15.52 25.48
CA ARG A 193 -17.26 16.10 26.81
C ARG A 193 -18.72 15.96 27.20
N GLN A 194 -19.62 15.93 26.23
CA GLN A 194 -21.06 15.82 26.47
C GLN A 194 -21.53 14.37 26.61
N VAL A 195 -20.93 13.44 25.85
CA VAL A 195 -21.44 12.07 25.74
C VAL A 195 -20.63 11.02 26.52
N ALA A 196 -19.35 11.29 26.81
CA ALA A 196 -18.48 10.34 27.50
C ALA A 196 -18.64 10.43 29.03
N ASP A 197 -19.58 9.66 29.59
CA ASP A 197 -19.67 9.50 31.04
C ASP A 197 -18.36 8.93 31.64
N PRO A 198 -17.66 9.67 32.54
CA PRO A 198 -16.41 9.21 33.13
C PRO A 198 -16.52 7.87 33.89
N ARG A 199 -17.72 7.49 34.31
CA ARG A 199 -17.96 6.20 34.98
C ARG A 199 -17.97 5.04 34.00
N GLN A 200 -18.38 5.29 32.76
CA GLN A 200 -18.42 4.28 31.70
C GLN A 200 -17.14 4.29 30.85
N TYR A 201 -16.57 5.49 30.62
CA TYR A 201 -15.42 5.70 29.73
C TYR A 201 -14.28 6.46 30.45
N PRO A 202 -13.72 5.92 31.56
CA PRO A 202 -12.74 6.64 32.39
C PRO A 202 -11.43 6.97 31.65
N ALA A 203 -11.02 6.19 30.66
CA ALA A 203 -9.82 6.46 29.86
C ALA A 203 -10.05 7.60 28.86
N VAL A 204 -11.20 7.60 28.18
CA VAL A 204 -11.59 8.67 27.26
C VAL A 204 -11.74 10.01 27.99
N ALA A 205 -12.36 9.98 29.17
CA ALA A 205 -12.54 11.18 29.98
C ALA A 205 -11.20 11.83 30.33
N ARG A 206 -10.16 11.04 30.66
CA ARG A 206 -8.79 11.56 30.91
C ARG A 206 -8.20 12.25 29.67
N LEU A 207 -8.39 11.69 28.48
CA LEU A 207 -7.88 12.28 27.23
C LEU A 207 -8.61 13.60 26.94
N VAL A 208 -9.92 13.65 27.18
CA VAL A 208 -10.74 14.87 27.03
C VAL A 208 -10.32 15.95 28.04
N GLU A 209 -10.07 15.57 29.30
CA GLU A 209 -9.56 16.49 30.34
C GLU A 209 -8.16 17.03 30.01
N ALA A 210 -7.31 16.19 29.36
CA ALA A 210 -5.99 16.57 28.90
C ALA A 210 -6.00 17.45 27.63
N GLY A 211 -7.17 17.70 27.02
CA GLY A 211 -7.30 18.53 25.83
C GLY A 211 -6.79 17.89 24.54
N VAL A 212 -6.61 16.56 24.52
CA VAL A 212 -6.04 15.83 23.35
C VAL A 212 -6.85 16.05 22.06
N PHE A 213 -8.13 16.36 22.18
CA PHE A 213 -9.05 16.55 21.04
C PHE A 213 -9.48 18.01 20.86
N ASP A 214 -8.79 18.99 21.44
CA ASP A 214 -9.20 20.39 21.40
C ASP A 214 -8.66 21.14 20.19
N GLU A 215 -7.50 20.71 19.68
CA GLU A 215 -6.89 21.25 18.48
C GLU A 215 -6.89 20.18 17.40
N VAL A 216 -7.51 20.47 16.27
CA VAL A 216 -7.39 19.67 15.05
C VAL A 216 -6.35 20.39 14.20
N GLY A 217 -5.15 19.83 14.14
CA GLY A 217 -4.07 20.32 13.28
C GLY A 217 -4.37 20.11 11.79
N SER A 218 -3.39 20.32 10.94
CA SER A 218 -3.53 19.93 9.54
C SER A 218 -3.45 18.41 9.45
N PHE A 219 -4.40 17.78 8.76
CA PHE A 219 -4.41 16.32 8.58
C PHE A 219 -3.15 15.80 7.91
N GLU A 220 -2.46 16.60 7.10
CA GLU A 220 -1.22 16.20 6.44
C GLU A 220 -0.07 16.11 7.44
N ASP A 221 0.12 17.13 8.27
CA ASP A 221 1.21 17.17 9.27
C ASP A 221 0.99 16.14 10.38
N GLU A 222 -0.24 15.98 10.86
CA GLU A 222 -0.60 14.98 11.86
C GLU A 222 -0.42 13.56 11.31
N SER A 223 -0.85 13.29 10.08
CA SER A 223 -0.69 11.97 9.44
C SER A 223 0.79 11.57 9.26
N GLU A 224 1.68 12.52 9.02
CA GLU A 224 3.13 12.22 8.94
C GLU A 224 3.70 11.94 10.33
N ALA A 225 3.36 12.74 11.33
CA ALA A 225 3.81 12.53 12.71
C ALA A 225 3.29 11.20 13.29
N ASP A 226 2.05 10.84 13.02
CA ASP A 226 1.44 9.57 13.45
C ASP A 226 2.09 8.38 12.75
N PHE A 227 2.36 8.50 11.44
CA PHE A 227 3.08 7.48 10.69
C PHE A 227 4.48 7.24 11.26
N ASP A 228 5.25 8.29 11.49
CA ASP A 228 6.60 8.19 12.03
C ASP A 228 6.59 7.59 13.44
N PHE A 229 5.67 8.06 14.29
CA PHE A 229 5.54 7.55 15.65
C PHE A 229 5.25 6.04 15.69
N GLY A 230 4.27 5.59 14.93
CA GLY A 230 3.92 4.17 14.88
C GLY A 230 5.00 3.32 14.20
N LEU A 231 5.66 3.84 13.16
CA LEU A 231 6.80 3.18 12.53
C LEU A 231 7.93 2.94 13.54
N GLN A 232 8.29 3.96 14.35
CA GLN A 232 9.32 3.81 15.38
C GLN A 232 8.91 2.78 16.44
N LEU A 233 7.66 2.78 16.91
CA LEU A 233 7.16 1.74 17.83
C LEU A 233 7.29 0.34 17.24
N TYR A 234 6.95 0.19 15.96
CA TYR A 234 7.10 -1.07 15.25
C TYR A 234 8.57 -1.52 15.21
N LEU A 235 9.47 -0.64 14.80
CA LEU A 235 10.91 -0.92 14.67
C LEU A 235 11.57 -1.18 16.03
N ASP A 236 11.11 -0.54 17.11
CA ASP A 236 11.54 -0.84 18.49
C ASP A 236 11.16 -2.26 18.90
N GLY A 237 9.95 -2.69 18.52
CA GLY A 237 9.52 -4.09 18.70
C GLY A 237 10.40 -5.07 17.93
N VAL A 238 10.77 -4.75 16.70
CA VAL A 238 11.70 -5.54 15.87
C VAL A 238 13.09 -5.60 16.52
N ALA A 239 13.64 -4.48 17.01
CA ALA A 239 14.92 -4.43 17.71
C ALA A 239 14.92 -5.35 18.93
N ALA A 240 13.91 -5.22 19.78
CA ALA A 240 13.77 -6.09 20.95
C ALA A 240 13.60 -7.57 20.59
N PHE A 241 13.06 -7.87 19.42
CA PHE A 241 12.97 -9.25 18.93
C PHE A 241 14.32 -9.76 18.44
N ILE A 242 15.06 -8.97 17.68
CA ILE A 242 16.43 -9.29 17.23
C ILE A 242 17.32 -9.60 18.43
N ASP A 243 17.32 -8.75 19.48
CA ASP A 243 18.12 -8.92 20.68
C ASP A 243 17.80 -10.23 21.43
N ARG A 244 16.54 -10.67 21.41
CA ARG A 244 16.12 -11.94 22.03
C ARG A 244 16.56 -13.17 21.26
N VAL A 245 16.59 -13.10 19.93
CA VAL A 245 16.88 -14.24 19.05
C VAL A 245 18.38 -14.38 18.78
N SER A 246 19.09 -13.26 18.80
CA SER A 246 20.55 -13.18 18.64
C SER A 246 21.19 -12.78 19.97
N PRO A 247 21.18 -13.64 21.02
CA PRO A 247 21.87 -13.30 22.27
C PRO A 247 23.34 -13.05 21.96
N ALA A 248 23.83 -11.91 22.48
CA ALA A 248 25.23 -11.53 22.37
C ALA A 248 26.13 -12.71 22.77
N GLY A 249 26.98 -13.16 21.84
CA GLY A 249 27.99 -14.17 22.06
C GLY A 249 29.09 -13.69 23.04
#